data_f2dd13e72219c4a5df463a13014ddcb5
#
_entry.id   f2dd13e72219c4a5df463a13014ddcb5
#
_cell.length_a   1.000
_cell.length_b   1.000
_cell.length_c   1.000
_cell.angle_alpha   90.00
_cell.angle_beta   90.00
_cell.angle_gamma   90.00
#
_symmetry.space_group_name_H-M   'P 1'
#
loop_
_entity.id
_entity.type
_entity.pdbx_description
1 polymer ?
#
loop_
_entity_poly.entity_id
_entity_poly.type
_entity_poly.pdbx_seq_one_letter_code
_entity_poly.pdbx_strand_id
1 'polypeptide(L)'
;MNKKKDILVIGFALFSIFFGAGNLIFPPYIGLTSGSEWLISFLGFIISDVGIIFLSIVAVSKAGSFQGVVGRAGKKFGITLEILMMLCLGPILVVPRTAATTFEMSISPLLGNINPYLFSVIFFLIVFVLTIKPNKVMDIIGKVLTPLLLISLAILIIKGIINPIGDLEKVNSGKLFMTGITQGYQTMDALGTGGIVALVMASFASKGYKDKKENRMLTIKSALIACIGLAIVYGGLTFLGATSSTLYDSSISQTTLLMNITNAILGSTGTIMLAIVIGLACLTTAVGLTSVTAKYFEDVSNKKLKYKYIVIAICVFSAVSSNLGVDKIIEIAVPVLSLIYPVSILLVVMNIFEKFVPNDVVVKGATYATLLTSLLTVIDSLGIKFEFVHKLPLANLGFNWVVPAIVGGLIAGVVFRKREVVSLEESY
;
A
#
# COMPACT_ATOMS: atom_id res chain seq x y z
N MET A 1 0.89 -33.89 1.78
CA MET A 1 0.66 -32.44 1.54
C MET A 1 -0.82 -32.15 1.75
N ASN A 2 -1.16 -31.18 2.61
CA ASN A 2 -2.56 -30.77 2.83
C ASN A 2 -2.76 -29.39 2.22
N LYS A 3 -3.21 -29.36 0.94
CA LYS A 3 -3.41 -28.10 0.17
C LYS A 3 -4.26 -27.05 0.91
N LYS A 4 -5.36 -27.48 1.56
CA LYS A 4 -6.26 -26.55 2.29
C LYS A 4 -5.54 -25.89 3.46
N LYS A 5 -4.78 -26.67 4.24
CA LYS A 5 -4.00 -26.15 5.37
C LYS A 5 -2.91 -25.19 4.89
N ASP A 6 -2.19 -25.52 3.82
CA ASP A 6 -1.13 -24.68 3.29
C ASP A 6 -1.68 -23.35 2.73
N ILE A 7 -2.83 -23.37 2.04
CA ILE A 7 -3.51 -22.15 1.57
C ILE A 7 -3.90 -21.26 2.75
N LEU A 8 -4.48 -21.81 3.81
CA LEU A 8 -4.87 -21.06 5.00
C LEU A 8 -3.65 -20.42 5.69
N VAL A 9 -2.60 -21.23 5.95
CA VAL A 9 -1.39 -20.74 6.62
C VAL A 9 -0.71 -19.62 5.82
N ILE A 10 -0.58 -19.79 4.51
CA ILE A 10 0.03 -18.78 3.65
C ILE A 10 -0.93 -17.56 3.48
N GLY A 11 -2.24 -17.77 3.45
CA GLY A 11 -3.23 -16.70 3.44
C GLY A 11 -3.16 -15.81 4.68
N PHE A 12 -3.05 -16.38 5.87
CA PHE A 12 -2.83 -15.62 7.10
C PHE A 12 -1.46 -14.96 7.16
N ALA A 13 -0.42 -15.59 6.60
CA ALA A 13 0.89 -14.97 6.48
C ALA A 13 0.84 -13.76 5.54
N LEU A 14 0.15 -13.87 4.39
CA LEU A 14 -0.08 -12.74 3.48
C LEU A 14 -0.87 -11.61 4.13
N PHE A 15 -1.96 -11.94 4.86
CA PHE A 15 -2.69 -10.96 5.64
C PHE A 15 -1.73 -10.18 6.56
N SER A 16 -0.91 -10.91 7.30
CA SER A 16 0.06 -10.33 8.24
C SER A 16 1.10 -9.43 7.57
N ILE A 17 1.53 -9.77 6.35
CA ILE A 17 2.51 -8.98 5.60
C ILE A 17 1.89 -7.68 5.10
N PHE A 18 0.65 -7.73 4.59
CA PHE A 18 -0.05 -6.54 4.10
C PHE A 18 -0.63 -5.69 5.24
N PHE A 19 -0.93 -6.28 6.40
CA PHE A 19 -1.49 -5.55 7.51
C PHE A 19 -0.41 -4.83 8.31
N GLY A 20 -0.01 -3.67 7.83
CA GLY A 20 0.97 -2.79 8.46
C GLY A 20 0.34 -1.70 9.32
N ALA A 21 1.19 -0.93 10.02
CA ALA A 21 0.75 0.15 10.90
C ALA A 21 -0.04 1.27 10.17
N GLY A 22 0.30 1.55 8.92
CA GLY A 22 -0.43 2.52 8.10
C GLY A 22 -1.88 2.14 7.88
N ASN A 23 -2.15 0.85 7.74
CA ASN A 23 -3.48 0.31 7.47
C ASN A 23 -4.44 0.41 8.66
N LEU A 24 -3.93 0.76 9.83
CA LEU A 24 -4.74 0.99 11.03
C LEU A 24 -5.37 2.38 11.08
N ILE A 25 -4.71 3.39 10.53
CA ILE A 25 -5.10 4.79 10.71
C ILE A 25 -6.03 5.31 9.61
N PHE A 26 -5.94 4.79 8.38
CA PHE A 26 -6.75 5.26 7.26
C PHE A 26 -8.24 4.86 7.36
N PRO A 27 -8.60 3.58 7.66
CA PRO A 27 -10.00 3.19 7.76
C PRO A 27 -10.82 3.98 8.79
N PRO A 28 -10.37 4.20 10.03
CA PRO A 28 -11.10 5.05 10.96
C PRO A 28 -11.28 6.48 10.45
N TYR A 29 -10.27 7.05 9.81
CA TYR A 29 -10.33 8.41 9.30
C TYR A 29 -11.33 8.58 8.17
N ILE A 30 -11.40 7.65 7.21
CA ILE A 30 -12.46 7.69 6.17
C ILE A 30 -13.85 7.49 6.78
N GLY A 31 -13.97 6.71 7.84
CA GLY A 31 -15.21 6.56 8.59
C GLY A 31 -15.65 7.89 9.24
N LEU A 32 -14.74 8.55 9.97
CA LEU A 32 -14.96 9.85 10.58
C LEU A 32 -15.45 10.88 9.56
N THR A 33 -14.75 11.02 8.44
CA THR A 33 -15.03 12.02 7.42
C THR A 33 -16.27 11.73 6.56
N SER A 34 -16.83 10.53 6.67
CA SER A 34 -17.98 10.07 5.87
C SER A 34 -19.24 9.84 6.69
N GLY A 35 -19.14 9.73 8.01
CA GLY A 35 -20.27 9.56 8.90
C GLY A 35 -21.25 8.47 8.44
N SER A 36 -22.52 8.81 8.25
CA SER A 36 -23.57 7.87 7.80
C SER A 36 -23.32 7.26 6.42
N GLU A 37 -22.54 7.93 5.56
CA GLU A 37 -22.21 7.49 4.20
C GLU A 37 -20.90 6.68 4.13
N TRP A 38 -20.39 6.20 5.26
CA TRP A 38 -19.09 5.53 5.38
C TRP A 38 -18.90 4.35 4.42
N LEU A 39 -19.96 3.65 4.04
CA LEU A 39 -19.89 2.55 3.08
C LEU A 39 -19.39 2.99 1.70
N ILE A 40 -19.71 4.22 1.26
CA ILE A 40 -19.28 4.75 -0.03
C ILE A 40 -17.76 4.95 -0.04
N SER A 41 -17.22 5.58 1.00
CA SER A 41 -15.77 5.76 1.16
C SER A 41 -15.06 4.44 1.38
N PHE A 42 -15.63 3.54 2.17
CA PHE A 42 -15.10 2.20 2.38
C PHE A 42 -15.00 1.41 1.07
N LEU A 43 -16.02 1.47 0.20
CA LEU A 43 -15.96 0.83 -1.12
C LEU A 43 -14.81 1.39 -1.97
N GLY A 44 -14.63 2.72 -1.99
CA GLY A 44 -13.49 3.35 -2.65
C GLY A 44 -12.15 2.83 -2.10
N PHE A 45 -12.03 2.77 -0.77
CA PHE A 45 -10.84 2.27 -0.09
C PHE A 45 -10.54 0.80 -0.41
N ILE A 46 -11.54 -0.07 -0.30
CA ILE A 46 -11.37 -1.51 -0.59
C ILE A 46 -10.98 -1.75 -2.05
N ILE A 47 -11.54 -1.02 -2.99
CA ILE A 47 -11.18 -1.16 -4.41
C ILE A 47 -9.73 -0.73 -4.64
N SER A 48 -9.32 0.40 -4.08
CA SER A 48 -8.00 1.00 -4.33
C SER A 48 -6.85 0.38 -3.51
N ASP A 49 -7.14 -0.28 -2.41
CA ASP A 49 -6.18 -1.02 -1.61
C ASP A 49 -6.30 -2.53 -1.86
N VAL A 50 -7.25 -3.19 -1.24
CA VAL A 50 -7.41 -4.66 -1.25
C VAL A 50 -7.63 -5.20 -2.66
N GLY A 51 -8.43 -4.48 -3.47
CA GLY A 51 -8.70 -4.84 -4.87
C GLY A 51 -7.42 -4.80 -5.71
N ILE A 52 -6.64 -3.72 -5.58
CA ILE A 52 -5.38 -3.58 -6.34
C ILE A 52 -4.32 -4.56 -5.85
N ILE A 53 -4.21 -4.83 -4.54
CA ILE A 53 -3.36 -5.89 -4.00
C ILE A 53 -3.70 -7.23 -4.67
N PHE A 54 -4.97 -7.62 -4.69
CA PHE A 54 -5.41 -8.88 -5.28
C PHE A 54 -5.08 -8.94 -6.78
N LEU A 55 -5.44 -7.91 -7.55
CA LEU A 55 -5.14 -7.84 -8.98
C LEU A 55 -3.64 -7.86 -9.25
N SER A 56 -2.83 -7.17 -8.44
CA SER A 56 -1.37 -7.18 -8.57
C SER A 56 -0.79 -8.57 -8.31
N ILE A 57 -1.28 -9.29 -7.29
CA ILE A 57 -0.86 -10.68 -7.03
C ILE A 57 -1.21 -11.59 -8.22
N VAL A 58 -2.40 -11.44 -8.81
CA VAL A 58 -2.81 -12.20 -9.99
C VAL A 58 -1.89 -11.89 -11.17
N ALA A 59 -1.64 -10.60 -11.46
CA ALA A 59 -0.79 -10.17 -12.57
C ALA A 59 0.67 -10.67 -12.40
N VAL A 60 1.26 -10.42 -11.22
CA VAL A 60 2.66 -10.81 -10.95
C VAL A 60 2.83 -12.33 -10.94
N SER A 61 1.88 -13.08 -10.36
CA SER A 61 1.94 -14.55 -10.38
C SER A 61 1.77 -15.13 -11.79
N LYS A 62 1.09 -14.41 -12.70
CA LYS A 62 0.96 -14.77 -14.12
C LYS A 62 2.23 -14.44 -14.89
N ALA A 63 2.78 -13.25 -14.72
CA ALA A 63 3.98 -12.76 -15.39
C ALA A 63 5.28 -13.39 -14.85
N GLY A 64 5.24 -13.99 -13.66
CA GLY A 64 6.40 -14.59 -12.98
C GLY A 64 7.28 -13.59 -12.22
N SER A 65 7.14 -12.30 -12.47
CA SER A 65 7.83 -11.22 -11.75
C SER A 65 7.10 -9.88 -11.92
N PHE A 66 7.37 -8.93 -11.03
CA PHE A 66 6.84 -7.58 -11.18
C PHE A 66 7.41 -6.88 -12.42
N GLN A 67 8.68 -7.10 -12.72
CA GLN A 67 9.31 -6.61 -13.95
C GLN A 67 8.63 -7.14 -15.22
N GLY A 68 8.09 -8.36 -15.19
CA GLY A 68 7.28 -8.91 -16.28
C GLY A 68 5.98 -8.13 -16.51
N VAL A 69 5.40 -7.56 -15.45
CA VAL A 69 4.20 -6.71 -15.53
C VAL A 69 4.54 -5.33 -16.07
N VAL A 70 5.48 -4.62 -15.43
CA VAL A 70 5.79 -3.22 -15.76
C VAL A 70 6.66 -3.09 -17.00
N GLY A 71 7.42 -4.11 -17.37
CA GLY A 71 8.31 -4.13 -18.53
C GLY A 71 7.60 -4.03 -19.87
N ARG A 72 6.30 -4.35 -19.94
CA ARG A 72 5.47 -4.16 -21.14
C ARG A 72 5.39 -2.69 -21.59
N ALA A 73 5.51 -1.74 -20.67
CA ALA A 73 5.62 -0.31 -20.98
C ALA A 73 7.02 0.09 -21.50
N GLY A 74 7.96 -0.84 -21.50
CA GLY A 74 9.36 -0.67 -21.88
C GLY A 74 10.31 -0.95 -20.70
N LYS A 75 11.42 -1.66 -20.98
CA LYS A 75 12.37 -2.12 -19.97
C LYS A 75 12.90 -0.98 -19.08
N LYS A 76 13.32 0.13 -19.68
CA LYS A 76 13.84 1.29 -18.92
C LYS A 76 12.75 1.93 -18.07
N PHE A 77 11.55 2.12 -18.63
CA PHE A 77 10.39 2.67 -17.91
C PHE A 77 10.01 1.80 -16.71
N GLY A 78 9.90 0.48 -16.91
CA GLY A 78 9.58 -0.46 -15.84
C GLY A 78 10.59 -0.43 -14.70
N ILE A 79 11.90 -0.39 -14.99
CA ILE A 79 12.95 -0.25 -13.97
C ILE A 79 12.81 1.08 -13.21
N THR A 80 12.58 2.19 -13.93
CA THR A 80 12.40 3.51 -13.29
C THR A 80 11.18 3.53 -12.37
N LEU A 81 10.05 2.98 -12.83
CA LEU A 81 8.83 2.89 -12.01
C LEU A 81 9.07 2.05 -10.75
N GLU A 82 9.74 0.91 -10.89
CA GLU A 82 10.06 0.02 -9.77
C GLU A 82 11.02 0.68 -8.77
N ILE A 83 12.02 1.43 -9.25
CA ILE A 83 12.90 2.25 -8.39
C ILE A 83 12.09 3.28 -7.58
N LEU A 84 11.18 4.00 -8.24
CA LEU A 84 10.31 4.97 -7.56
C LEU A 84 9.44 4.31 -6.49
N MET A 85 8.85 3.16 -6.81
CA MET A 85 8.05 2.38 -5.85
C MET A 85 8.90 1.94 -4.65
N MET A 86 10.11 1.44 -4.88
CA MET A 86 11.02 1.02 -3.80
C MET A 86 11.52 2.19 -2.96
N LEU A 87 11.71 3.37 -3.54
CA LEU A 87 12.01 4.60 -2.79
C LEU A 87 10.84 5.02 -1.89
N CYS A 88 9.60 4.92 -2.39
CA CYS A 88 8.41 5.21 -1.59
C CYS A 88 8.24 4.22 -0.44
N LEU A 89 8.38 2.91 -0.70
CA LEU A 89 8.29 1.87 0.33
C LEU A 89 9.42 1.95 1.36
N GLY A 90 10.60 2.35 0.92
CA GLY A 90 11.79 2.49 1.75
C GLY A 90 11.90 3.88 2.39
N PRO A 91 12.94 4.64 2.00
CA PRO A 91 13.37 5.82 2.77
C PRO A 91 12.40 7.00 2.71
N ILE A 92 11.58 7.15 1.65
CA ILE A 92 10.87 8.43 1.44
C ILE A 92 9.56 8.47 2.25
N LEU A 93 8.76 7.38 2.25
CA LEU A 93 7.41 7.41 2.81
C LEU A 93 7.16 6.38 3.91
N VAL A 94 7.26 5.07 3.61
CA VAL A 94 6.75 4.05 4.56
C VAL A 94 7.68 3.87 5.75
N VAL A 95 8.98 3.72 5.54
CA VAL A 95 9.92 3.48 6.65
C VAL A 95 9.96 4.65 7.65
N PRO A 96 10.06 5.94 7.25
CA PRO A 96 9.97 7.04 8.22
C PRO A 96 8.58 7.12 8.88
N ARG A 97 7.49 6.82 8.15
CA ARG A 97 6.14 6.80 8.72
C ARG A 97 6.00 5.75 9.84
N THR A 98 6.65 4.58 9.74
CA THR A 98 6.59 3.59 10.83
C THR A 98 7.17 4.13 12.14
N ALA A 99 8.26 4.89 12.10
CA ALA A 99 8.84 5.52 13.28
C ALA A 99 7.93 6.63 13.83
N ALA A 100 7.43 7.51 12.95
CA ALA A 100 6.48 8.56 13.34
C ALA A 100 5.22 7.97 14.00
N THR A 101 4.61 6.93 13.39
CA THR A 101 3.46 6.23 13.96
C THR A 101 3.79 5.58 15.30
N THR A 102 4.96 4.96 15.44
CA THR A 102 5.40 4.40 16.73
C THR A 102 5.54 5.49 17.79
N PHE A 103 6.10 6.63 17.42
CA PHE A 103 6.23 7.75 18.34
C PHE A 103 4.86 8.24 18.79
N GLU A 104 3.95 8.54 17.87
CA GLU A 104 2.66 9.14 18.15
C GLU A 104 1.69 8.18 18.86
N MET A 105 1.66 6.90 18.51
CA MET A 105 0.68 5.93 19.00
C MET A 105 1.20 5.01 20.11
N SER A 106 2.52 4.91 20.29
CA SER A 106 3.11 4.00 21.28
C SER A 106 3.91 4.76 22.33
N ILE A 107 4.88 5.57 21.91
CA ILE A 107 5.81 6.19 22.83
C ILE A 107 5.20 7.37 23.58
N SER A 108 4.61 8.31 22.86
CA SER A 108 4.02 9.52 23.45
C SER A 108 2.89 9.18 24.43
N PRO A 109 1.95 8.26 24.13
CA PRO A 109 0.89 7.88 25.09
C PRO A 109 1.39 7.12 26.31
N LEU A 110 2.48 6.34 26.20
CA LEU A 110 3.00 5.49 27.28
C LEU A 110 4.01 6.20 28.18
N LEU A 111 4.88 7.04 27.61
CA LEU A 111 6.05 7.61 28.27
C LEU A 111 6.01 9.14 28.38
N GLY A 112 4.98 9.81 27.80
CA GLY A 112 4.84 11.25 27.87
C GLY A 112 5.83 12.03 27.01
N ASN A 113 6.35 13.15 27.52
CA ASN A 113 7.20 14.09 26.80
C ASN A 113 8.64 13.56 26.53
N ILE A 114 8.79 12.69 25.56
CA ILE A 114 10.10 12.26 25.05
C ILE A 114 10.45 13.11 23.82
N ASN A 115 11.73 13.45 23.68
CA ASN A 115 12.22 14.16 22.51
C ASN A 115 12.08 13.28 21.24
N PRO A 116 11.32 13.70 20.21
CA PRO A 116 11.12 12.91 18.98
C PRO A 116 12.40 12.58 18.24
N TYR A 117 13.39 13.50 18.25
CA TYR A 117 14.69 13.29 17.60
C TYR A 117 15.50 12.20 18.28
N LEU A 118 15.51 12.17 19.62
CA LEU A 118 16.18 11.12 20.38
C LEU A 118 15.52 9.76 20.12
N PHE A 119 14.18 9.72 20.12
CA PHE A 119 13.43 8.51 19.80
C PHE A 119 13.75 7.99 18.40
N SER A 120 13.72 8.85 17.38
CA SER A 120 13.98 8.45 16.00
C SER A 120 15.37 7.87 15.81
N VAL A 121 16.39 8.46 16.44
CA VAL A 121 17.76 7.92 16.42
C VAL A 121 17.80 6.52 17.06
N ILE A 122 17.21 6.33 18.24
CA ILE A 122 17.18 5.03 18.92
C ILE A 122 16.43 4.00 18.07
N PHE A 123 15.25 4.36 17.54
CA PHE A 123 14.44 3.48 16.70
C PHE A 123 15.22 3.00 15.48
N PHE A 124 15.86 3.91 14.74
CA PHE A 124 16.61 3.53 13.53
C PHE A 124 17.95 2.87 13.84
N LEU A 125 18.56 3.06 14.99
CA LEU A 125 19.67 2.23 15.45
C LEU A 125 19.22 0.77 15.68
N ILE A 126 18.05 0.56 16.29
CA ILE A 126 17.47 -0.78 16.46
C ILE A 126 17.16 -1.39 15.09
N VAL A 127 16.51 -0.65 14.19
CA VAL A 127 16.23 -1.09 12.80
C VAL A 127 17.52 -1.49 12.10
N PHE A 128 18.58 -0.67 12.17
CA PHE A 128 19.88 -0.96 11.57
C PHE A 128 20.47 -2.27 12.09
N VAL A 129 20.55 -2.45 13.40
CA VAL A 129 21.12 -3.65 14.02
C VAL A 129 20.35 -4.90 13.62
N LEU A 130 19.01 -4.84 13.63
CA LEU A 130 18.16 -5.97 13.29
C LEU A 130 18.18 -6.29 11.78
N THR A 131 18.39 -5.28 10.93
CA THR A 131 18.44 -5.45 9.46
C THR A 131 19.79 -6.03 9.01
N ILE A 132 20.90 -5.61 9.62
CA ILE A 132 22.25 -6.09 9.25
C ILE A 132 22.48 -7.55 9.66
N LYS A 133 21.91 -7.96 10.78
CA LYS A 133 21.99 -9.34 11.27
C LYS A 133 20.60 -9.92 11.33
N PRO A 134 20.15 -10.66 10.28
CA PRO A 134 18.85 -11.30 10.32
C PRO A 134 18.79 -12.26 11.52
N ASN A 135 18.02 -11.88 12.51
CA ASN A 135 17.86 -12.61 13.76
C ASN A 135 16.55 -13.38 13.77
N LYS A 136 16.58 -14.60 14.36
CA LYS A 136 15.36 -15.38 14.67
C LYS A 136 14.37 -14.60 15.54
N VAL A 137 14.83 -13.54 16.21
CA VAL A 137 14.00 -12.63 17.02
C VAL A 137 12.89 -11.98 16.18
N MET A 138 13.19 -11.53 14.94
CA MET A 138 12.18 -10.94 14.06
C MET A 138 11.10 -11.94 13.66
N ASP A 139 11.47 -13.19 13.39
CA ASP A 139 10.51 -14.25 13.09
C ASP A 139 9.60 -14.57 14.29
N ILE A 140 10.16 -14.55 15.50
CA ILE A 140 9.41 -14.80 16.73
C ILE A 140 8.45 -13.63 17.01
N ILE A 141 8.94 -12.39 16.93
CA ILE A 141 8.12 -11.19 17.11
C ILE A 141 6.95 -11.20 16.12
N GLY A 142 7.20 -11.43 14.82
CA GLY A 142 6.15 -11.50 13.81
C GLY A 142 5.13 -12.60 14.07
N LYS A 143 5.57 -13.79 14.48
CA LYS A 143 4.67 -14.93 14.77
C LYS A 143 3.77 -14.74 15.98
N VAL A 144 4.22 -14.01 16.99
CA VAL A 144 3.46 -13.76 18.22
C VAL A 144 2.65 -12.48 18.12
N LEU A 145 3.25 -11.45 17.56
CA LEU A 145 2.68 -10.11 17.52
C LEU A 145 1.48 -10.00 16.60
N THR A 146 1.52 -10.66 15.43
CA THR A 146 0.41 -10.59 14.49
C THR A 146 -0.88 -11.19 15.03
N PRO A 147 -0.90 -12.39 15.63
CA PRO A 147 -2.08 -12.89 16.32
C PRO A 147 -2.56 -11.96 17.45
N LEU A 148 -1.64 -11.40 18.22
CA LEU A 148 -1.97 -10.48 19.30
C LEU A 148 -2.64 -9.19 18.79
N LEU A 149 -2.10 -8.61 17.72
CA LEU A 149 -2.68 -7.45 17.04
C LEU A 149 -4.08 -7.77 16.51
N LEU A 150 -4.26 -8.90 15.84
CA LEU A 150 -5.56 -9.32 15.32
C LEU A 150 -6.60 -9.54 16.42
N ILE A 151 -6.21 -10.18 17.52
CA ILE A 151 -7.10 -10.39 18.67
C ILE A 151 -7.47 -9.04 19.29
N SER A 152 -6.51 -8.12 19.48
CA SER A 152 -6.75 -6.80 20.04
C SER A 152 -7.73 -5.99 19.18
N LEU A 153 -7.53 -6.04 17.85
CA LEU A 153 -8.42 -5.36 16.91
C LEU A 153 -9.79 -6.02 16.83
N ALA A 154 -9.87 -7.34 16.87
CA ALA A 154 -11.15 -8.03 16.90
C ALA A 154 -11.96 -7.65 18.16
N ILE A 155 -11.31 -7.59 19.31
CA ILE A 155 -11.95 -7.13 20.56
C ILE A 155 -12.41 -5.68 20.42
N LEU A 156 -11.56 -4.79 19.92
CA LEU A 156 -11.89 -3.38 19.70
C LEU A 156 -13.10 -3.23 18.77
N ILE A 157 -13.07 -3.89 17.61
CA ILE A 157 -14.12 -3.82 16.60
C ILE A 157 -15.44 -4.39 17.15
N ILE A 158 -15.41 -5.59 17.75
CA ILE A 158 -16.62 -6.24 18.28
C ILE A 158 -17.24 -5.39 19.38
N LYS A 159 -16.45 -4.89 20.35
CA LYS A 159 -16.96 -4.03 21.42
C LYS A 159 -17.52 -2.71 20.88
N GLY A 160 -16.85 -2.09 19.92
CA GLY A 160 -17.30 -0.83 19.34
C GLY A 160 -18.52 -0.98 18.41
N ILE A 161 -18.75 -2.16 17.82
CA ILE A 161 -20.01 -2.46 17.10
C ILE A 161 -21.17 -2.66 18.09
N ILE A 162 -20.91 -3.37 19.19
CA ILE A 162 -21.95 -3.64 20.20
C ILE A 162 -22.32 -2.35 20.97
N ASN A 163 -21.33 -1.52 21.31
CA ASN A 163 -21.49 -0.25 22.00
C ASN A 163 -20.81 0.87 21.22
N PRO A 164 -21.47 1.45 20.21
CA PRO A 164 -20.93 2.57 19.45
C PRO A 164 -20.63 3.77 20.34
N ILE A 165 -19.56 4.51 20.06
CA ILE A 165 -19.11 5.64 20.88
C ILE A 165 -19.94 6.91 20.65
N GLY A 166 -20.63 7.02 19.51
CA GLY A 166 -21.52 8.13 19.16
C GLY A 166 -22.38 7.80 17.97
N ASP A 167 -23.15 8.80 17.54
CA ASP A 167 -24.06 8.71 16.40
C ASP A 167 -23.34 8.95 15.07
N LEU A 168 -23.95 8.51 13.98
CA LEU A 168 -23.46 8.74 12.64
C LEU A 168 -23.89 10.12 12.14
N GLU A 169 -22.94 11.02 11.91
CA GLU A 169 -23.22 12.34 11.34
C GLU A 169 -23.66 12.22 9.88
N LYS A 170 -24.63 13.04 9.48
CA LYS A 170 -25.03 13.13 8.06
C LYS A 170 -24.05 14.00 7.30
N VAL A 171 -23.26 13.41 6.41
CA VAL A 171 -22.28 14.11 5.57
C VAL A 171 -22.75 14.15 4.14
N ASN A 172 -22.96 15.34 3.61
CA ASN A 172 -23.29 15.58 2.19
C ASN A 172 -22.01 15.97 1.42
N SER A 173 -21.17 15.01 1.08
CA SER A 173 -19.97 15.25 0.29
C SER A 173 -20.02 14.43 -1.00
N GLY A 174 -20.05 15.07 -2.16
CA GLY A 174 -20.02 14.41 -3.47
C GLY A 174 -18.70 13.70 -3.82
N LYS A 175 -17.70 13.70 -2.91
CA LYS A 175 -16.35 13.15 -3.16
C LYS A 175 -15.98 11.98 -2.26
N LEU A 176 -16.92 11.40 -1.53
CA LEU A 176 -16.64 10.36 -0.53
C LEU A 176 -15.94 9.13 -1.14
N PHE A 177 -16.38 8.67 -2.30
CA PHE A 177 -15.75 7.55 -3.00
C PHE A 177 -14.30 7.87 -3.38
N MET A 178 -14.05 9.07 -3.94
CA MET A 178 -12.70 9.52 -4.30
C MET A 178 -11.79 9.64 -3.06
N THR A 179 -12.32 10.11 -1.94
CA THR A 179 -11.61 10.15 -0.66
C THR A 179 -11.17 8.73 -0.25
N GLY A 180 -12.06 7.76 -0.34
CA GLY A 180 -11.73 6.35 -0.12
C GLY A 180 -10.60 5.86 -1.04
N ILE A 181 -10.68 6.14 -2.35
CA ILE A 181 -9.63 5.78 -3.32
C ILE A 181 -8.28 6.38 -2.92
N THR A 182 -8.25 7.67 -2.60
CA THR A 182 -7.00 8.35 -2.25
C THR A 182 -6.38 7.80 -0.95
N GLN A 183 -7.20 7.54 0.05
CA GLN A 183 -6.75 6.95 1.31
C GLN A 183 -6.28 5.50 1.13
N GLY A 184 -6.90 4.72 0.24
CA GLY A 184 -6.42 3.38 -0.10
C GLY A 184 -5.04 3.38 -0.77
N TYR A 185 -4.70 4.39 -1.59
CA TYR A 185 -3.34 4.52 -2.11
C TYR A 185 -2.30 4.77 -1.02
N GLN A 186 -2.68 5.40 0.10
CA GLN A 186 -1.78 5.71 1.21
C GLN A 186 -1.28 4.47 1.97
N THR A 187 -1.95 3.31 1.84
CA THR A 187 -1.47 2.04 2.42
C THR A 187 -0.15 1.61 1.79
N MET A 188 0.03 1.88 0.48
CA MET A 188 1.20 1.51 -0.35
C MET A 188 1.41 0.00 -0.50
N ASP A 189 0.49 -0.82 -0.07
CA ASP A 189 0.61 -2.28 -0.05
C ASP A 189 0.76 -2.88 -1.45
N ALA A 190 0.01 -2.34 -2.42
CA ALA A 190 0.09 -2.81 -3.80
C ALA A 190 1.48 -2.60 -4.43
N LEU A 191 2.24 -1.58 -3.98
CA LEU A 191 3.60 -1.32 -4.47
C LEU A 191 4.60 -2.41 -4.05
N GLY A 192 4.35 -3.09 -2.92
CA GLY A 192 5.19 -4.16 -2.39
C GLY A 192 4.89 -5.56 -2.97
N THR A 193 3.81 -5.72 -3.74
CA THR A 193 3.32 -7.04 -4.17
C THR A 193 4.31 -7.86 -4.97
N GLY A 194 5.21 -7.22 -5.72
CA GLY A 194 6.20 -7.91 -6.54
C GLY A 194 7.10 -8.85 -5.74
N GLY A 195 7.70 -8.35 -4.67
CA GLY A 195 8.54 -9.13 -3.77
C GLY A 195 7.75 -10.16 -2.95
N ILE A 196 6.56 -9.77 -2.51
CA ILE A 196 5.69 -10.63 -1.70
C ILE A 196 5.22 -11.85 -2.50
N VAL A 197 4.81 -11.69 -3.75
CA VAL A 197 4.41 -12.80 -4.63
C VAL A 197 5.56 -13.76 -4.86
N ALA A 198 6.77 -13.25 -5.12
CA ALA A 198 7.95 -14.09 -5.30
C ALA A 198 8.22 -14.95 -4.04
N LEU A 199 8.12 -14.35 -2.85
CA LEU A 199 8.28 -15.04 -1.57
C LEU A 199 7.23 -16.15 -1.37
N VAL A 200 5.97 -15.87 -1.67
CA VAL A 200 4.85 -16.82 -1.53
C VAL A 200 5.01 -17.99 -2.50
N MET A 201 5.33 -17.71 -3.76
CA MET A 201 5.55 -18.76 -4.76
C MET A 201 6.74 -19.66 -4.39
N ALA A 202 7.83 -19.08 -3.86
CA ALA A 202 8.98 -19.82 -3.34
C ALA A 202 8.59 -20.67 -2.12
N SER A 203 7.74 -20.16 -1.23
CA SER A 203 7.22 -20.92 -0.08
C SER A 203 6.37 -22.12 -0.50
N PHE A 204 5.51 -21.98 -1.50
CA PHE A 204 4.78 -23.12 -2.07
C PHE A 204 5.71 -24.13 -2.76
N ALA A 205 6.71 -23.65 -3.51
CA ALA A 205 7.68 -24.52 -4.16
C ALA A 205 8.50 -25.33 -3.14
N SER A 206 8.92 -24.73 -2.02
CA SER A 206 9.64 -25.42 -0.94
C SER A 206 8.79 -26.51 -0.24
N LYS A 207 7.46 -26.34 -0.24
CA LYS A 207 6.49 -27.33 0.26
C LYS A 207 6.19 -28.45 -0.76
N GLY A 208 6.82 -28.43 -1.93
CA GLY A 208 6.69 -29.46 -2.96
C GLY A 208 5.70 -29.15 -4.08
N TYR A 209 5.07 -27.96 -4.10
CA TYR A 209 4.19 -27.52 -5.20
C TYR A 209 5.04 -26.92 -6.33
N LYS A 210 5.71 -27.78 -7.11
CA LYS A 210 6.68 -27.39 -8.16
C LYS A 210 6.02 -27.01 -9.49
N ASP A 211 4.79 -27.49 -9.76
CA ASP A 211 4.07 -27.12 -10.97
C ASP A 211 3.68 -25.64 -10.94
N LYS A 212 4.09 -24.88 -11.99
CA LYS A 212 3.88 -23.44 -12.07
C LYS A 212 2.41 -23.04 -12.06
N LYS A 213 1.53 -23.84 -12.70
CA LYS A 213 0.09 -23.55 -12.77
C LYS A 213 -0.57 -23.80 -11.42
N GLU A 214 -0.21 -24.90 -10.76
CA GLU A 214 -0.70 -25.24 -9.41
C GLU A 214 -0.22 -24.20 -8.39
N ASN A 215 1.07 -23.87 -8.36
CA ASN A 215 1.65 -22.90 -7.44
C ASN A 215 0.97 -21.53 -7.57
N ARG A 216 0.77 -21.03 -8.82
CA ARG A 216 0.01 -19.82 -9.08
C ARG A 216 -1.41 -19.88 -8.52
N MET A 217 -2.12 -20.97 -8.74
CA MET A 217 -3.50 -21.13 -8.24
C MET A 217 -3.54 -21.11 -6.71
N LEU A 218 -2.60 -21.76 -6.04
CA LEU A 218 -2.49 -21.76 -4.57
C LEU A 218 -2.17 -20.35 -4.05
N THR A 219 -1.27 -19.62 -4.73
CA THR A 219 -0.94 -18.22 -4.41
C THR A 219 -2.18 -17.32 -4.50
N ILE A 220 -2.96 -17.41 -5.57
CA ILE A 220 -4.20 -16.62 -5.74
C ILE A 220 -5.25 -16.97 -4.67
N LYS A 221 -5.42 -18.26 -4.34
CA LYS A 221 -6.35 -18.68 -3.27
C LYS A 221 -5.92 -18.15 -1.90
N SER A 222 -4.63 -18.18 -1.60
CA SER A 222 -4.11 -17.60 -0.35
C SER A 222 -4.27 -16.08 -0.30
N ALA A 223 -4.06 -15.40 -1.44
CA ALA A 223 -4.31 -13.96 -1.56
C ALA A 223 -5.78 -13.59 -1.29
N LEU A 224 -6.72 -14.40 -1.79
CA LEU A 224 -8.15 -14.18 -1.54
C LEU A 224 -8.49 -14.24 -0.04
N ILE A 225 -7.88 -15.18 0.70
CA ILE A 225 -8.06 -15.28 2.16
C ILE A 225 -7.52 -14.02 2.86
N ALA A 226 -6.33 -13.57 2.48
CA ALA A 226 -5.74 -12.35 3.02
C ALA A 226 -6.63 -11.13 2.73
N CYS A 227 -7.09 -10.97 1.50
CA CYS A 227 -7.96 -9.87 1.08
C CYS A 227 -9.30 -9.84 1.83
N ILE A 228 -9.92 -11.00 2.05
CA ILE A 228 -11.17 -11.10 2.85
C ILE A 228 -10.89 -10.67 4.30
N GLY A 229 -9.79 -11.13 4.89
CA GLY A 229 -9.39 -10.73 6.23
C GLY A 229 -9.15 -9.23 6.36
N LEU A 230 -8.43 -8.64 5.41
CA LEU A 230 -8.19 -7.19 5.35
C LEU A 230 -9.52 -6.42 5.22
N ALA A 231 -10.41 -6.84 4.33
CA ALA A 231 -11.70 -6.18 4.12
C ALA A 231 -12.56 -6.19 5.39
N ILE A 232 -12.58 -7.30 6.14
CA ILE A 232 -13.32 -7.41 7.41
C ILE A 232 -12.76 -6.44 8.45
N VAL A 233 -11.44 -6.41 8.63
CA VAL A 233 -10.81 -5.54 9.63
C VAL A 233 -10.97 -4.07 9.25
N TYR A 234 -10.75 -3.73 7.99
CA TYR A 234 -10.90 -2.33 7.53
C TYR A 234 -12.36 -1.85 7.61
N GLY A 235 -13.33 -2.73 7.27
CA GLY A 235 -14.75 -2.41 7.41
C GLY A 235 -15.12 -2.12 8.86
N GLY A 236 -14.67 -2.95 9.79
CA GLY A 236 -14.86 -2.74 11.22
C GLY A 236 -14.24 -1.42 11.70
N LEU A 237 -12.99 -1.15 11.36
CA LEU A 237 -12.31 0.10 11.74
C LEU A 237 -12.97 1.33 11.10
N THR A 238 -13.43 1.24 9.85
CA THR A 238 -14.16 2.34 9.18
C THR A 238 -15.47 2.63 9.90
N PHE A 239 -16.22 1.59 10.31
CA PHE A 239 -17.44 1.75 11.08
C PHE A 239 -17.17 2.42 12.43
N LEU A 240 -16.10 2.01 13.16
CA LEU A 240 -15.72 2.67 14.41
C LEU A 240 -15.42 4.16 14.21
N GLY A 241 -14.70 4.48 13.12
CA GLY A 241 -14.47 5.87 12.74
C GLY A 241 -15.75 6.63 12.42
N ALA A 242 -16.71 6.01 11.73
CA ALA A 242 -18.00 6.62 11.42
C ALA A 242 -18.80 6.94 12.68
N THR A 243 -18.81 6.06 13.69
CA THR A 243 -19.47 6.31 14.98
C THR A 243 -18.80 7.40 15.81
N SER A 244 -17.62 7.87 15.42
CA SER A 244 -16.92 8.99 16.06
C SER A 244 -17.18 10.34 15.38
N SER A 245 -17.94 10.37 14.29
CA SER A 245 -18.12 11.56 13.44
C SER A 245 -18.80 12.73 14.14
N THR A 246 -19.65 12.49 15.14
CA THR A 246 -20.27 13.53 15.97
C THR A 246 -19.40 14.00 17.13
N LEU A 247 -18.29 13.30 17.41
CA LEU A 247 -17.44 13.55 18.58
C LEU A 247 -16.15 14.28 18.23
N TYR A 248 -15.63 14.11 17.02
CA TYR A 248 -14.35 14.65 16.59
C TYR A 248 -14.49 15.37 15.26
N ASP A 249 -13.74 16.47 15.13
CA ASP A 249 -13.61 17.20 13.87
C ASP A 249 -12.64 16.49 12.90
N SER A 250 -12.85 16.67 11.60
CA SER A 250 -12.01 16.08 10.56
C SER A 250 -10.57 16.61 10.52
N SER A 251 -10.24 17.66 11.29
CA SER A 251 -8.89 18.17 11.49
C SER A 251 -8.05 17.36 12.47
N ILE A 252 -8.66 16.40 13.21
CA ILE A 252 -7.94 15.52 14.13
C ILE A 252 -6.92 14.67 13.36
N SER A 253 -5.71 14.48 13.91
CA SER A 253 -4.73 13.59 13.31
C SER A 253 -5.23 12.14 13.30
N GLN A 254 -4.88 11.40 12.24
CA GLN A 254 -5.35 10.02 12.05
C GLN A 254 -4.88 9.08 13.17
N THR A 255 -3.68 9.31 13.68
CA THR A 255 -3.11 8.56 14.81
C THR A 255 -3.85 8.84 16.12
N THR A 256 -4.11 10.12 16.40
CA THR A 256 -4.86 10.54 17.60
C THR A 256 -6.29 10.02 17.56
N LEU A 257 -6.94 10.05 16.40
CA LEU A 257 -8.30 9.52 16.24
C LEU A 257 -8.40 8.05 16.66
N LEU A 258 -7.52 7.19 16.15
CA LEU A 258 -7.54 5.76 16.50
C LEU A 258 -7.28 5.53 17.98
N MET A 259 -6.35 6.29 18.58
CA MET A 259 -6.07 6.20 20.02
C MET A 259 -7.26 6.63 20.88
N ASN A 260 -7.94 7.70 20.47
CA ASN A 260 -9.14 8.19 21.15
C ASN A 260 -10.32 7.21 21.06
N ILE A 261 -10.58 6.66 19.86
CA ILE A 261 -11.58 5.60 19.67
C ILE A 261 -11.25 4.39 20.54
N THR A 262 -9.98 3.97 20.57
CA THR A 262 -9.54 2.83 21.39
C THR A 262 -9.74 3.10 22.87
N ASN A 263 -9.40 4.29 23.35
CA ASN A 263 -9.58 4.68 24.74
C ASN A 263 -11.07 4.75 25.13
N ALA A 264 -11.92 5.26 24.24
CA ALA A 264 -13.36 5.33 24.48
C ALA A 264 -13.99 3.93 24.59
N ILE A 265 -13.55 2.94 23.79
CA ILE A 265 -14.12 1.59 23.75
C ILE A 265 -13.49 0.65 24.79
N LEU A 266 -12.17 0.68 24.95
CA LEU A 266 -11.40 -0.28 25.76
C LEU A 266 -10.80 0.31 27.03
N GLY A 267 -10.88 1.64 27.20
CA GLY A 267 -10.24 2.36 28.31
C GLY A 267 -8.72 2.36 28.23
N SER A 268 -8.06 2.86 29.29
CA SER A 268 -6.60 3.05 29.34
C SER A 268 -5.82 1.74 29.13
N THR A 269 -6.30 0.63 29.71
CA THR A 269 -5.63 -0.69 29.57
C THR A 269 -5.60 -1.16 28.11
N GLY A 270 -6.72 -0.99 27.40
CA GLY A 270 -6.79 -1.34 25.97
C GLY A 270 -5.90 -0.44 25.11
N THR A 271 -5.86 0.85 25.45
CA THR A 271 -4.97 1.81 24.78
C THR A 271 -3.50 1.44 24.95
N ILE A 272 -3.06 1.10 26.17
CA ILE A 272 -1.69 0.66 26.46
C ILE A 272 -1.35 -0.61 25.66
N MET A 273 -2.25 -1.60 25.69
CA MET A 273 -2.05 -2.85 24.96
C MET A 273 -1.91 -2.59 23.45
N LEU A 274 -2.79 -1.81 22.86
CA LEU A 274 -2.74 -1.47 21.43
C LEU A 274 -1.47 -0.69 21.09
N ALA A 275 -1.07 0.28 21.93
CA ALA A 275 0.15 1.06 21.74
C ALA A 275 1.40 0.16 21.65
N ILE A 276 1.55 -0.80 22.58
CA ILE A 276 2.67 -1.75 22.56
C ILE A 276 2.66 -2.57 21.27
N VAL A 277 1.51 -3.10 20.89
CA VAL A 277 1.38 -3.96 19.71
C VAL A 277 1.68 -3.18 18.42
N ILE A 278 1.18 -1.94 18.30
CA ILE A 278 1.47 -1.08 17.15
C ILE A 278 2.96 -0.75 17.06
N GLY A 279 3.60 -0.36 18.17
CA GLY A 279 5.01 -0.04 18.17
C GLY A 279 5.89 -1.19 17.68
N LEU A 280 5.60 -2.40 18.13
CA LEU A 280 6.29 -3.61 17.68
C LEU A 280 5.97 -3.95 16.22
N ALA A 281 4.72 -3.79 15.77
CA ALA A 281 4.34 -3.99 14.38
C ALA A 281 5.05 -3.00 13.43
N CYS A 282 5.13 -1.71 13.83
CA CYS A 282 5.88 -0.70 13.10
C CYS A 282 7.38 -1.05 13.00
N LEU A 283 7.98 -1.53 14.10
CA LEU A 283 9.38 -1.93 14.11
C LEU A 283 9.65 -3.10 13.15
N THR A 284 8.79 -4.12 13.15
CA THR A 284 8.94 -5.26 12.23
C THR A 284 8.78 -4.85 10.77
N THR A 285 7.82 -3.96 10.48
CA THR A 285 7.61 -3.39 9.14
C THR A 285 8.83 -2.56 8.70
N ALA A 286 9.37 -1.70 9.57
CA ALA A 286 10.56 -0.91 9.27
C ALA A 286 11.76 -1.78 8.90
N VAL A 287 12.03 -2.83 9.68
CA VAL A 287 13.14 -3.77 9.42
C VAL A 287 12.91 -4.53 8.12
N GLY A 288 11.71 -5.04 7.89
CA GLY A 288 11.35 -5.78 6.69
C GLY A 288 11.52 -4.93 5.42
N LEU A 289 10.92 -3.74 5.39
CA LEU A 289 10.99 -2.84 4.24
C LEU A 289 12.40 -2.30 4.00
N THR A 290 13.14 -1.96 5.04
CA THR A 290 14.55 -1.56 4.92
C THR A 290 15.37 -2.68 4.29
N SER A 291 15.16 -3.93 4.71
CA SER A 291 15.88 -5.09 4.18
C SER A 291 15.54 -5.34 2.70
N VAL A 292 14.26 -5.34 2.35
CA VAL A 292 13.80 -5.57 0.96
C VAL A 292 14.30 -4.46 0.04
N THR A 293 14.16 -3.21 0.44
CA THR A 293 14.61 -2.04 -0.33
C THR A 293 16.13 -2.04 -0.52
N ALA A 294 16.89 -2.34 0.54
CA ALA A 294 18.34 -2.41 0.45
C ALA A 294 18.81 -3.53 -0.48
N LYS A 295 18.16 -4.69 -0.42
CA LYS A 295 18.45 -5.82 -1.31
C LYS A 295 18.14 -5.49 -2.77
N TYR A 296 17.00 -4.86 -3.02
CA TYR A 296 16.62 -4.42 -4.36
C TYR A 296 17.66 -3.48 -4.97
N PHE A 297 18.10 -2.43 -4.25
CA PHE A 297 19.09 -1.50 -4.76
C PHE A 297 20.49 -2.12 -4.91
N GLU A 298 20.87 -3.07 -4.06
CA GLU A 298 22.10 -3.87 -4.25
C GLU A 298 22.04 -4.63 -5.58
N ASP A 299 20.91 -5.30 -5.87
CA ASP A 299 20.75 -6.11 -7.07
C ASP A 299 20.66 -5.24 -8.34
N VAL A 300 19.87 -4.17 -8.33
CA VAL A 300 19.72 -3.24 -9.48
C VAL A 300 21.05 -2.52 -9.81
N SER A 301 21.86 -2.22 -8.79
CA SER A 301 23.19 -1.62 -8.98
C SER A 301 24.26 -2.62 -9.44
N ASN A 302 23.91 -3.89 -9.69
CA ASN A 302 24.86 -4.99 -9.96
C ASN A 302 25.92 -5.10 -8.85
N LYS A 303 25.50 -4.98 -7.57
CA LYS A 303 26.33 -5.02 -6.36
C LYS A 303 27.38 -3.91 -6.23
N LYS A 304 27.29 -2.85 -7.06
CA LYS A 304 28.16 -1.66 -6.91
C LYS A 304 27.84 -0.92 -5.61
N LEU A 305 26.57 -0.84 -5.24
CA LEU A 305 26.12 -0.37 -3.93
C LEU A 305 25.99 -1.58 -3.01
N LYS A 306 26.78 -1.62 -1.94
CA LYS A 306 26.75 -2.73 -0.98
C LYS A 306 25.54 -2.58 -0.04
N TYR A 307 24.83 -3.67 0.22
CA TYR A 307 23.66 -3.76 1.09
C TYR A 307 23.79 -2.93 2.38
N LYS A 308 24.92 -3.08 3.11
CA LYS A 308 25.17 -2.38 4.37
C LYS A 308 25.09 -0.85 4.25
N TYR A 309 25.67 -0.27 3.19
CA TYR A 309 25.65 1.19 3.01
C TYR A 309 24.28 1.70 2.63
N ILE A 310 23.49 0.92 1.88
CA ILE A 310 22.12 1.25 1.54
C ILE A 310 21.25 1.24 2.81
N VAL A 311 21.40 0.23 3.68
CA VAL A 311 20.70 0.18 4.97
C VAL A 311 21.03 1.40 5.82
N ILE A 312 22.30 1.80 5.90
CA ILE A 312 22.72 3.02 6.63
C ILE A 312 22.02 4.25 6.04
N ALA A 313 22.07 4.41 4.71
CA ALA A 313 21.45 5.56 4.04
C ALA A 313 19.93 5.62 4.29
N ILE A 314 19.23 4.49 4.22
CA ILE A 314 17.79 4.41 4.53
C ILE A 314 17.54 4.80 5.98
N CYS A 315 18.27 4.23 6.93
CA CYS A 315 18.07 4.52 8.36
C CYS A 315 18.34 5.99 8.70
N VAL A 316 19.44 6.57 8.18
CA VAL A 316 19.77 7.98 8.44
C VAL A 316 18.74 8.92 7.84
N PHE A 317 18.37 8.72 6.57
CA PHE A 317 17.33 9.54 5.93
C PHE A 317 15.99 9.43 6.66
N SER A 318 15.58 8.20 6.99
CA SER A 318 14.31 7.96 7.68
C SER A 318 14.29 8.50 9.10
N ALA A 319 15.44 8.50 9.81
CA ALA A 319 15.54 9.10 11.13
C ALA A 319 15.28 10.62 11.10
N VAL A 320 15.73 11.30 10.06
CA VAL A 320 15.45 12.72 9.88
C VAL A 320 14.00 12.93 9.47
N SER A 321 13.52 12.19 8.46
CA SER A 321 12.19 12.40 7.85
C SER A 321 11.05 12.01 8.80
N SER A 322 11.24 11.05 9.71
CA SER A 322 10.21 10.64 10.68
C SER A 322 9.81 11.75 11.64
N ASN A 323 10.69 12.75 11.86
CA ASN A 323 10.37 13.89 12.72
C ASN A 323 9.40 14.92 12.09
N LEU A 324 9.02 14.73 10.82
CA LEU A 324 7.94 15.49 10.20
C LEU A 324 6.55 15.13 10.79
N GLY A 325 6.43 13.98 11.44
CA GLY A 325 5.16 13.45 11.93
C GLY A 325 4.37 12.72 10.83
N VAL A 326 3.37 11.95 11.25
CA VAL A 326 2.59 11.09 10.34
C VAL A 326 1.80 11.90 9.33
N ASP A 327 1.10 12.95 9.77
CA ASP A 327 0.23 13.76 8.90
C ASP A 327 1.02 14.43 7.76
N LYS A 328 2.22 14.97 8.07
CA LYS A 328 3.06 15.61 7.05
C LYS A 328 3.64 14.61 6.05
N ILE A 329 4.00 13.41 6.51
CA ILE A 329 4.45 12.33 5.63
C ILE A 329 3.31 11.91 4.70
N ILE A 330 2.08 11.83 5.19
CA ILE A 330 0.88 11.53 4.39
C ILE A 330 0.65 12.64 3.35
N GLU A 331 0.73 13.91 3.75
CA GLU A 331 0.57 15.06 2.84
C GLU A 331 1.57 15.02 1.67
N ILE A 332 2.84 14.68 1.95
CA ILE A 332 3.87 14.51 0.91
C ILE A 332 3.60 13.27 0.04
N ALA A 333 3.03 12.21 0.62
CA ALA A 333 2.76 10.97 -0.10
C ALA A 333 1.63 11.12 -1.13
N VAL A 334 0.59 11.93 -0.86
CA VAL A 334 -0.59 12.07 -1.73
C VAL A 334 -0.22 12.37 -3.19
N PRO A 335 0.54 13.43 -3.53
CA PRO A 335 0.88 13.72 -4.91
C PRO A 335 1.75 12.64 -5.56
N VAL A 336 2.71 12.07 -4.82
CA VAL A 336 3.60 11.03 -5.32
C VAL A 336 2.81 9.76 -5.68
N LEU A 337 1.91 9.34 -4.81
CA LEU A 337 1.09 8.16 -5.02
C LEU A 337 0.03 8.38 -6.11
N SER A 338 -0.53 9.58 -6.20
CA SER A 338 -1.46 9.97 -7.29
C SER A 338 -0.80 9.93 -8.67
N LEU A 339 0.53 10.01 -8.76
CA LEU A 339 1.27 9.80 -9.99
C LEU A 339 1.54 8.30 -10.27
N ILE A 340 1.97 7.54 -9.26
CA ILE A 340 2.45 6.17 -9.40
C ILE A 340 1.31 5.17 -9.54
N TYR A 341 0.24 5.30 -8.73
CA TYR A 341 -0.83 4.30 -8.68
C TYR A 341 -1.62 4.15 -9.98
N PRO A 342 -2.06 5.22 -10.67
CA PRO A 342 -2.77 5.09 -11.95
C PRO A 342 -1.98 4.29 -12.98
N VAL A 343 -0.69 4.57 -13.09
CA VAL A 343 0.22 3.86 -14.01
C VAL A 343 0.38 2.39 -13.62
N SER A 344 0.54 2.12 -12.33
CA SER A 344 0.68 0.75 -11.81
C SER A 344 -0.59 -0.06 -12.00
N ILE A 345 -1.75 0.53 -11.72
CA ILE A 345 -3.07 -0.09 -11.91
C ILE A 345 -3.28 -0.43 -13.39
N LEU A 346 -3.01 0.51 -14.29
CA LEU A 346 -3.12 0.29 -15.73
C LEU A 346 -2.28 -0.92 -16.16
N LEU A 347 -1.01 -0.96 -15.78
CA LEU A 347 -0.09 -2.04 -16.16
C LEU A 347 -0.53 -3.39 -15.59
N VAL A 348 -0.99 -3.43 -14.36
CA VAL A 348 -1.56 -4.64 -13.72
C VAL A 348 -2.79 -5.12 -14.51
N VAL A 349 -3.74 -4.24 -14.80
CA VAL A 349 -4.96 -4.59 -15.55
C VAL A 349 -4.63 -5.07 -16.95
N MET A 350 -3.78 -4.35 -17.69
CA MET A 350 -3.37 -4.75 -19.05
C MET A 350 -2.60 -6.07 -19.07
N ASN A 351 -1.87 -6.41 -18.01
CA ASN A 351 -1.20 -7.71 -17.90
C ASN A 351 -2.20 -8.84 -17.65
N ILE A 352 -3.21 -8.63 -16.80
CA ILE A 352 -4.28 -9.61 -16.56
C ILE A 352 -5.00 -9.92 -17.87
N PHE A 353 -5.35 -8.88 -18.62
CA PHE A 353 -6.07 -8.96 -19.91
C PHE A 353 -5.14 -9.02 -21.13
N GLU A 354 -3.92 -9.52 -20.98
CA GLU A 354 -2.91 -9.63 -22.04
C GLU A 354 -3.42 -10.32 -23.32
N LYS A 355 -4.34 -11.30 -23.19
CA LYS A 355 -4.96 -11.96 -24.33
C LYS A 355 -5.75 -11.00 -25.24
N PHE A 356 -6.34 -9.95 -24.67
CA PHE A 356 -7.10 -8.93 -25.39
C PHE A 356 -6.23 -7.75 -25.82
N VAL A 357 -5.07 -7.56 -25.18
CA VAL A 357 -4.12 -6.50 -25.48
C VAL A 357 -2.71 -7.12 -25.63
N PRO A 358 -2.49 -7.94 -26.69
CA PRO A 358 -1.21 -8.63 -26.86
C PRO A 358 -0.08 -7.69 -27.29
N ASN A 359 -0.39 -6.55 -27.92
CA ASN A 359 0.60 -5.63 -28.47
C ASN A 359 1.13 -4.66 -27.40
N ASP A 360 2.43 -4.72 -27.12
CA ASP A 360 3.10 -3.84 -26.14
C ASP A 360 3.15 -2.37 -26.58
N VAL A 361 2.96 -2.08 -27.87
CA VAL A 361 2.85 -0.69 -28.37
C VAL A 361 1.57 -0.03 -27.81
N VAL A 362 0.46 -0.77 -27.78
CA VAL A 362 -0.80 -0.32 -27.18
C VAL A 362 -0.60 -0.07 -25.67
N VAL A 363 0.10 -0.98 -24.99
CA VAL A 363 0.42 -0.83 -23.55
C VAL A 363 1.25 0.43 -23.31
N LYS A 364 2.28 0.68 -24.12
CA LYS A 364 3.12 1.89 -24.04
C LYS A 364 2.29 3.15 -24.22
N GLY A 365 1.47 3.21 -25.28
CA GLY A 365 0.62 4.38 -25.56
C GLY A 365 -0.33 4.68 -24.41
N ALA A 366 -1.02 3.66 -23.89
CA ALA A 366 -1.89 3.81 -22.72
C ALA A 366 -1.13 4.27 -21.48
N THR A 367 0.06 3.70 -21.22
CA THR A 367 0.89 4.04 -20.05
C THR A 367 1.35 5.49 -20.09
N TYR A 368 1.86 5.98 -21.23
CA TYR A 368 2.30 7.37 -21.34
C TYR A 368 1.15 8.36 -21.27
N ALA A 369 -0.01 8.03 -21.83
CA ALA A 369 -1.22 8.86 -21.69
C ALA A 369 -1.68 8.95 -20.22
N THR A 370 -1.67 7.82 -19.51
CA THR A 370 -1.98 7.77 -18.07
C THR A 370 -0.97 8.60 -17.27
N LEU A 371 0.32 8.42 -17.52
CA LEU A 371 1.38 9.16 -16.82
C LEU A 371 1.23 10.68 -17.03
N LEU A 372 0.98 11.12 -18.25
CA LEU A 372 0.77 12.52 -18.57
C LEU A 372 -0.46 13.08 -17.85
N THR A 373 -1.59 12.37 -17.90
CA THR A 373 -2.83 12.81 -17.22
C THR A 373 -2.63 12.89 -15.71
N SER A 374 -2.00 11.87 -15.11
CA SER A 374 -1.72 11.85 -13.67
C SER A 374 -0.75 12.97 -13.27
N LEU A 375 0.27 13.23 -14.08
CA LEU A 375 1.20 14.35 -13.85
C LEU A 375 0.48 15.69 -13.87
N LEU A 376 -0.37 15.94 -14.87
CA LEU A 376 -1.16 17.18 -14.96
C LEU A 376 -2.14 17.31 -13.78
N THR A 377 -2.74 16.22 -13.35
CA THR A 377 -3.62 16.19 -12.16
C THR A 377 -2.84 16.54 -10.88
N VAL A 378 -1.63 16.02 -10.73
CA VAL A 378 -0.76 16.35 -9.58
C VAL A 378 -0.33 17.79 -9.62
N ILE A 379 0.10 18.32 -10.77
CA ILE A 379 0.48 19.73 -10.93
C ILE A 379 -0.72 20.67 -10.62
N ASP A 380 -1.92 20.29 -11.06
CA ASP A 380 -3.16 21.04 -10.74
C ASP A 380 -3.42 21.07 -9.23
N SER A 381 -3.21 19.97 -8.53
CA SER A 381 -3.35 19.88 -7.07
C SER A 381 -2.32 20.73 -6.32
N LEU A 382 -1.15 20.98 -6.91
CA LEU A 382 -0.09 21.83 -6.36
C LEU A 382 -0.28 23.34 -6.65
N GLY A 383 -1.37 23.72 -7.34
CA GLY A 383 -1.77 25.12 -7.53
C GLY A 383 -1.72 25.65 -8.96
N ILE A 384 -1.11 24.93 -9.92
CA ILE A 384 -1.12 25.30 -11.34
C ILE A 384 -2.36 24.68 -11.99
N LYS A 385 -3.42 25.48 -12.17
CA LYS A 385 -4.74 25.00 -12.57
C LYS A 385 -4.82 24.51 -14.01
N PHE A 386 -5.30 23.28 -14.18
CA PHE A 386 -5.65 22.66 -15.45
C PHE A 386 -7.12 22.22 -15.43
N GLU A 387 -8.04 23.15 -15.65
CA GLU A 387 -9.48 22.88 -15.56
C GLU A 387 -9.96 21.65 -16.36
N PHE A 388 -9.28 21.31 -17.45
CA PHE A 388 -9.67 20.18 -18.28
C PHE A 388 -9.53 18.83 -17.56
N VAL A 389 -8.59 18.66 -16.61
CA VAL A 389 -8.42 17.39 -15.88
C VAL A 389 -9.64 17.06 -15.02
N HIS A 390 -10.37 18.09 -14.56
CA HIS A 390 -11.60 17.94 -13.79
C HIS A 390 -12.83 17.64 -14.68
N LYS A 391 -12.75 17.98 -15.99
CA LYS A 391 -13.79 17.74 -16.98
C LYS A 391 -13.64 16.36 -17.66
N LEU A 392 -12.53 15.67 -17.44
CA LEU A 392 -12.34 14.32 -17.96
C LEU A 392 -13.37 13.35 -17.39
N PRO A 393 -13.85 12.39 -18.19
CA PRO A 393 -14.76 11.35 -17.68
C PRO A 393 -14.15 10.63 -16.47
N LEU A 394 -15.00 10.27 -15.49
CA LEU A 394 -14.62 9.60 -14.25
C LEU A 394 -13.75 10.44 -13.30
N ALA A 395 -13.53 11.75 -13.54
CA ALA A 395 -12.73 12.61 -12.67
C ALA A 395 -13.30 12.65 -11.24
N ASN A 396 -14.63 12.72 -11.08
CA ASN A 396 -15.29 12.72 -9.77
C ASN A 396 -15.08 11.42 -8.97
N LEU A 397 -14.66 10.35 -9.63
CA LEU A 397 -14.34 9.06 -9.03
C LEU A 397 -12.84 8.84 -8.83
N GLY A 398 -11.98 9.80 -9.22
CA GLY A 398 -10.52 9.67 -9.15
C GLY A 398 -9.90 8.86 -10.30
N PHE A 399 -10.65 8.59 -11.37
CA PHE A 399 -10.21 7.80 -12.53
C PHE A 399 -10.16 8.60 -13.83
N ASN A 400 -9.85 9.90 -13.76
CA ASN A 400 -9.72 10.79 -14.91
C ASN A 400 -8.69 10.34 -15.96
N TRP A 401 -7.76 9.48 -15.57
CA TRP A 401 -6.72 8.91 -16.44
C TRP A 401 -7.20 7.75 -17.34
N VAL A 402 -8.35 7.12 -17.04
CA VAL A 402 -8.82 5.91 -17.72
C VAL A 402 -9.15 6.17 -19.19
N VAL A 403 -9.92 7.22 -19.49
CA VAL A 403 -10.28 7.56 -20.88
C VAL A 403 -9.05 7.97 -21.69
N PRO A 404 -8.15 8.86 -21.19
CA PRO A 404 -6.88 9.14 -21.85
C PRO A 404 -6.02 7.88 -22.09
N ALA A 405 -6.00 6.92 -21.15
CA ALA A 405 -5.28 5.66 -21.33
C ALA A 405 -5.83 4.85 -22.51
N ILE A 406 -7.16 4.72 -22.62
CA ILE A 406 -7.80 4.01 -23.73
C ILE A 406 -7.47 4.70 -25.06
N VAL A 407 -7.65 6.02 -25.14
CA VAL A 407 -7.37 6.81 -26.34
C VAL A 407 -5.90 6.70 -26.73
N GLY A 408 -4.97 6.87 -25.78
CA GLY A 408 -3.54 6.76 -26.03
C GLY A 408 -3.12 5.36 -26.53
N GLY A 409 -3.72 4.32 -25.94
CA GLY A 409 -3.51 2.94 -26.40
C GLY A 409 -4.02 2.70 -27.83
N LEU A 410 -5.23 3.16 -28.15
CA LEU A 410 -5.81 3.04 -29.49
C LEU A 410 -4.99 3.80 -30.54
N ILE A 411 -4.63 5.04 -30.28
CA ILE A 411 -3.79 5.85 -31.19
C ILE A 411 -2.45 5.15 -31.46
N ALA A 412 -1.78 4.69 -30.40
CA ALA A 412 -0.51 3.97 -30.56
C ALA A 412 -0.68 2.69 -31.39
N GLY A 413 -1.73 1.91 -31.15
CA GLY A 413 -2.05 0.70 -31.90
C GLY A 413 -2.29 0.94 -33.39
N VAL A 414 -2.98 2.04 -33.73
CA VAL A 414 -3.26 2.39 -35.14
C VAL A 414 -2.01 2.94 -35.84
N VAL A 415 -1.31 3.88 -35.20
CA VAL A 415 -0.15 4.58 -35.81
C VAL A 415 1.00 3.61 -36.06
N PHE A 416 1.32 2.74 -35.12
CA PHE A 416 2.48 1.85 -35.27
C PHE A 416 2.17 0.56 -36.04
N ARG A 417 0.90 0.14 -36.15
CA ARG A 417 0.51 -0.97 -37.03
C ARG A 417 0.79 -0.63 -38.49
N LYS A 418 0.60 0.63 -38.91
CA LYS A 418 0.94 1.09 -40.26
C LYS A 418 2.44 1.03 -40.57
N ARG A 419 3.30 1.23 -39.56
CA ARG A 419 4.77 1.18 -39.78
C ARG A 419 5.31 -0.24 -39.99
N GLU A 420 4.74 -1.24 -39.34
CA GLU A 420 5.14 -2.65 -39.55
C GLU A 420 4.72 -3.13 -40.95
N VAL A 421 3.57 -2.70 -41.45
CA VAL A 421 3.12 -3.05 -42.82
C VAL A 421 4.01 -2.38 -43.91
N VAL A 422 4.35 -1.11 -43.74
CA VAL A 422 5.23 -0.38 -44.67
C VAL A 422 6.64 -0.94 -44.68
N SER A 423 7.20 -1.33 -43.51
CA SER A 423 8.54 -1.93 -43.45
C SER A 423 8.62 -3.34 -44.05
N LEU A 424 7.50 -4.05 -44.16
CA LEU A 424 7.40 -5.35 -44.85
C LEU A 424 7.25 -5.17 -46.37
N GLU A 425 6.58 -4.10 -46.82
CA GLU A 425 6.44 -3.78 -48.25
C GLU A 425 7.73 -3.20 -48.85
N GLU A 426 8.59 -2.51 -48.08
CA GLU A 426 9.89 -2.02 -48.51
C GLU A 426 10.99 -3.12 -48.51
N SER A 427 10.71 -4.31 -47.95
CA SER A 427 11.64 -5.44 -47.89
C SER A 427 11.40 -6.51 -48.99
N TYR A 428 10.46 -6.28 -49.90
CA TYR A 428 10.19 -7.05 -51.10
C TYR A 428 10.48 -6.18 -52.34
#